data_71043b6117ff31310ff622799285e715
#
_entry.id   71043b6117ff31310ff622799285e715
#
_cell.length_a   1.000
_cell.length_b   1.000
_cell.length_c   1.000
_cell.angle_alpha   90.00
_cell.angle_beta   90.00
_cell.angle_gamma   90.00
#
_symmetry.space_group_name_H-M   'P 1'
#
loop_
_entity.id
_entity.type
_entity.pdbx_description
1 polymer ?
#
loop_
_entity_poly.entity_id
_entity_poly.type
_entity_poly.pdbx_seq_one_letter_code
_entity_poly.pdbx_strand_id
1 'polypeptide(L)'
;MSANDFKYGPPHVELRTGVPYANLIANQGRFSQALGKSLCIDPNDVIPMAGTMGAIEAVRNHVLKNTRGREPKMLTVSPGYWRARESFEGMGFRVSDVSIEANGFTIRETEIISRIRAEEPELVYLSLPNNPTGALFNPEDIVKGAPEKTTLLFDVTLPSRELDSRALSTRLYSAFRERKNVFVAGSTSKSHNTAELRVGWLICANSDDSRALRHENRNVVASVAIQRALDQIGKAPAALEMIDMSFTLLKEGEKQGKFAIIRPQKMAQSVYVLVRVRTDVKPILAEKGISVMWGSEYGLSDAYIRLETLEPSHIGAFVEAVNSYPSTSHLVNRIDTDISGVHHLAKSAQK
;
A
#
# COMPACT_ATOMS: atom_id res chain seq x y z
N MET A 1 4.86 3.46 -20.34
CA MET A 1 4.66 4.63 -19.45
C MET A 1 4.38 4.10 -18.05
N SER A 2 5.19 4.47 -17.07
CA SER A 2 4.89 4.08 -15.69
C SER A 2 3.66 4.85 -15.22
N ALA A 3 2.77 4.18 -14.47
CA ALA A 3 1.46 4.65 -14.03
C ALA A 3 1.48 5.86 -13.06
N ASN A 4 2.36 6.83 -13.26
CA ASN A 4 2.56 7.98 -12.38
C ASN A 4 2.41 9.33 -13.06
N ASP A 5 2.10 9.36 -14.37
CA ASP A 5 1.95 10.61 -15.10
C ASP A 5 0.49 11.03 -15.14
N PHE A 6 0.07 11.75 -14.09
CA PHE A 6 -1.23 12.41 -14.08
C PHE A 6 -1.25 13.58 -15.08
N LYS A 7 -2.28 13.63 -15.90
CA LYS A 7 -2.51 14.71 -16.89
C LYS A 7 -2.67 16.11 -16.28
N TYR A 8 -2.94 16.19 -15.00
CA TYR A 8 -3.01 17.44 -14.25
C TYR A 8 -1.76 17.53 -13.37
N GLY A 9 -0.66 17.93 -13.97
CA GLY A 9 0.55 18.29 -13.21
C GLY A 9 0.21 19.32 -12.13
N PRO A 10 0.99 19.36 -11.03
CA PRO A 10 0.83 20.40 -10.03
C PRO A 10 0.95 21.76 -10.71
N PRO A 11 0.27 22.78 -10.20
CA PRO A 11 0.41 24.14 -10.71
C PRO A 11 1.89 24.52 -10.72
N HIS A 12 2.35 25.15 -11.80
CA HIS A 12 3.74 25.55 -11.99
C HIS A 12 4.34 26.13 -10.72
N VAL A 13 5.43 25.52 -10.26
CA VAL A 13 6.17 25.97 -9.08
C VAL A 13 7.31 26.85 -9.57
N GLU A 14 7.29 28.14 -9.25
CA GLU A 14 8.51 28.94 -9.31
C GLU A 14 9.50 28.39 -8.27
N LEU A 15 10.58 27.79 -8.73
CA LEU A 15 11.69 27.38 -7.88
C LEU A 15 12.40 28.65 -7.41
N ARG A 16 12.16 29.03 -6.16
CA ARG A 16 12.99 30.06 -5.53
C ARG A 16 14.35 29.44 -5.22
N THR A 17 15.37 29.87 -5.95
CA THR A 17 16.78 29.55 -5.66
C THR A 17 17.23 30.41 -4.49
N GLY A 18 18.13 29.88 -3.63
CA GLY A 18 18.73 30.62 -2.51
C GLY A 18 18.00 30.55 -1.18
N VAL A 19 17.19 29.51 -0.93
CA VAL A 19 16.60 29.27 0.40
C VAL A 19 17.69 28.81 1.39
N PRO A 20 17.92 29.51 2.51
CA PRO A 20 18.90 29.10 3.50
C PRO A 20 18.60 27.70 4.06
N TYR A 21 19.65 26.94 4.39
CA TYR A 21 19.50 25.60 4.99
C TYR A 21 18.65 25.59 6.28
N ALA A 22 18.73 26.66 7.08
CA ALA A 22 17.88 26.83 8.25
C ALA A 22 16.36 26.76 7.94
N ASN A 23 15.94 27.26 6.77
CA ASN A 23 14.55 27.17 6.34
C ASN A 23 14.13 25.74 5.97
N LEU A 24 15.05 24.91 5.53
CA LEU A 24 14.79 23.50 5.26
C LEU A 24 14.40 22.78 6.55
N ILE A 25 15.16 22.96 7.64
CA ILE A 25 14.86 22.37 8.95
C ILE A 25 13.55 22.94 9.52
N ALA A 26 13.35 24.26 9.43
CA ALA A 26 12.13 24.90 9.90
C ALA A 26 10.88 24.37 9.18
N ASN A 27 10.97 24.12 7.86
CA ASN A 27 9.86 23.56 7.10
C ASN A 27 9.56 22.10 7.47
N GLN A 28 10.56 21.28 7.81
CA GLN A 28 10.34 19.94 8.39
C GLN A 28 9.49 20.04 9.66
N GLY A 29 9.85 20.95 10.58
CA GLY A 29 9.10 21.19 11.81
C GLY A 29 7.67 21.68 11.55
N ARG A 30 7.46 22.60 10.60
CA ARG A 30 6.11 23.07 10.20
C ARG A 30 5.23 21.94 9.68
N PHE A 31 5.82 21.04 8.87
CA PHE A 31 5.09 19.87 8.38
C PHE A 31 4.66 18.94 9.52
N SER A 32 5.59 18.62 10.44
CA SER A 32 5.29 17.81 11.62
C SER A 32 4.18 18.44 12.47
N GLN A 33 4.23 19.77 12.70
CA GLN A 33 3.23 20.52 13.43
C GLN A 33 1.86 20.48 12.73
N ALA A 34 1.80 20.76 11.44
CA ALA A 34 0.57 20.80 10.70
C ALA A 34 -0.10 19.41 10.62
N LEU A 35 0.70 18.36 10.32
CA LEU A 35 0.18 17.01 10.26
C LEU A 35 -0.20 16.48 11.65
N GLY A 36 0.63 16.70 12.66
CA GLY A 36 0.35 16.32 14.03
C GLY A 36 -0.94 16.95 14.55
N LYS A 37 -1.13 18.26 14.31
CA LYS A 37 -2.38 18.95 14.64
C LYS A 37 -3.58 18.35 13.90
N SER A 38 -3.44 18.07 12.61
CA SER A 38 -4.50 17.47 11.77
C SER A 38 -4.91 16.07 12.23
N LEU A 39 -3.99 15.31 12.81
CA LEU A 39 -4.18 13.94 13.29
C LEU A 39 -4.34 13.84 14.80
N CYS A 40 -4.30 14.94 15.55
CA CYS A 40 -4.28 14.93 17.02
C CYS A 40 -3.13 14.07 17.59
N ILE A 41 -1.96 14.15 16.97
CA ILE A 41 -0.71 13.44 17.33
C ILE A 41 0.33 14.47 17.76
N ASP A 42 1.21 14.10 18.71
CA ASP A 42 2.35 14.95 19.08
C ASP A 42 3.22 15.20 17.83
N PRO A 43 3.47 16.45 17.44
CA PRO A 43 4.31 16.75 16.29
C PRO A 43 5.72 16.13 16.36
N ASN A 44 6.22 15.88 17.58
CA ASN A 44 7.50 15.22 17.76
C ASN A 44 7.49 13.73 17.33
N ASP A 45 6.32 13.12 17.29
CA ASP A 45 6.16 11.72 16.87
C ASP A 45 5.82 11.59 15.37
N VAL A 46 5.76 12.72 14.64
CA VAL A 46 5.57 12.77 13.19
C VAL A 46 6.87 13.17 12.50
N ILE A 47 7.47 12.28 11.73
CA ILE A 47 8.73 12.50 11.02
C ILE A 47 8.47 12.66 9.52
N PRO A 48 8.78 13.81 8.91
CA PRO A 48 8.71 13.99 7.45
C PRO A 48 9.68 13.04 6.72
N MET A 49 9.20 12.43 5.64
CA MET A 49 9.94 11.41 4.88
C MET A 49 9.86 11.69 3.38
N ALA A 50 10.82 11.20 2.62
CA ALA A 50 10.83 11.26 1.15
C ALA A 50 9.81 10.26 0.56
N GLY A 51 8.53 10.53 0.73
CA GLY A 51 7.44 9.62 0.43
C GLY A 51 7.41 8.42 1.39
N THR A 52 6.50 7.49 1.16
CA THR A 52 6.37 6.27 1.97
C THR A 52 7.60 5.38 1.89
N MET A 53 8.27 5.31 0.72
CA MET A 53 9.52 4.54 0.61
C MET A 53 10.59 5.06 1.57
N GLY A 54 10.72 6.38 1.75
CA GLY A 54 11.65 6.93 2.74
C GLY A 54 11.30 6.52 4.18
N ALA A 55 10.00 6.38 4.50
CA ALA A 55 9.56 5.86 5.80
C ALA A 55 9.88 4.37 5.96
N ILE A 56 9.64 3.55 4.92
CA ILE A 56 9.98 2.12 4.90
C ILE A 56 11.49 1.94 5.11
N GLU A 57 12.32 2.69 4.38
CA GLU A 57 13.77 2.63 4.49
C GLU A 57 14.28 3.06 5.87
N ALA A 58 13.67 4.07 6.48
CA ALA A 58 14.03 4.52 7.82
C ALA A 58 13.78 3.43 8.86
N VAL A 59 12.60 2.79 8.84
CA VAL A 59 12.27 1.68 9.75
C VAL A 59 13.15 0.45 9.47
N ARG A 60 13.38 0.11 8.19
CA ARG A 60 14.31 -0.95 7.79
C ARG A 60 15.70 -0.76 8.39
N ASN A 61 16.27 0.44 8.22
CA ASN A 61 17.61 0.75 8.72
C ASN A 61 17.67 0.73 10.26
N HIS A 62 16.60 1.17 10.92
CA HIS A 62 16.47 1.08 12.37
C HIS A 62 16.50 -0.38 12.85
N VAL A 63 15.75 -1.27 12.19
CA VAL A 63 15.75 -2.70 12.50
C VAL A 63 17.15 -3.32 12.26
N LEU A 64 17.77 -3.04 11.11
CA LEU A 64 19.12 -3.53 10.79
C LEU A 64 20.15 -3.17 11.87
N LYS A 65 20.13 -1.94 12.34
CA LYS A 65 21.03 -1.46 13.40
C LYS A 65 20.85 -2.27 14.70
N ASN A 66 19.62 -2.68 14.99
CA ASN A 66 19.28 -3.40 16.22
C ASN A 66 19.51 -4.91 16.11
N THR A 67 19.70 -5.48 14.92
CA THR A 67 19.93 -6.94 14.73
C THR A 67 21.37 -7.39 14.96
N ARG A 68 22.31 -6.46 15.17
CA ARG A 68 23.72 -6.72 15.51
C ARG A 68 24.41 -7.72 14.57
N GLY A 69 24.19 -7.60 13.26
CA GLY A 69 24.85 -8.43 12.23
C GLY A 69 24.23 -9.81 12.00
N ARG A 70 23.10 -10.13 12.65
CA ARG A 70 22.29 -11.30 12.27
C ARG A 70 21.47 -10.98 11.03
N GLU A 71 21.14 -12.02 10.25
CA GLU A 71 20.19 -11.88 9.14
C GLU A 71 18.79 -11.58 9.71
N PRO A 72 18.22 -10.37 9.50
CA PRO A 72 16.90 -10.05 10.00
C PRO A 72 15.82 -10.73 9.16
N LYS A 73 14.70 -11.06 9.80
CA LYS A 73 13.52 -11.64 9.15
C LYS A 73 12.45 -10.57 9.01
N MET A 74 11.79 -10.55 7.86
CA MET A 74 10.59 -9.76 7.64
C MET A 74 9.43 -10.67 7.25
N LEU A 75 8.25 -10.42 7.83
CA LEU A 75 6.99 -11.05 7.43
C LEU A 75 6.10 -10.02 6.72
N THR A 76 5.48 -10.43 5.61
CA THR A 76 4.47 -9.65 4.90
C THR A 76 3.35 -10.56 4.38
N VAL A 77 2.46 -10.04 3.54
CA VAL A 77 1.44 -10.81 2.83
C VAL A 77 1.76 -10.87 1.34
N SER A 78 1.39 -11.96 0.68
CA SER A 78 1.51 -12.12 -0.78
C SER A 78 0.13 -12.46 -1.39
N PRO A 79 -0.31 -11.71 -2.43
CA PRO A 79 0.35 -10.58 -3.06
C PRO A 79 0.41 -9.35 -2.15
N GLY A 80 1.52 -8.63 -2.21
CA GLY A 80 1.79 -7.43 -1.42
C GLY A 80 2.55 -6.37 -2.21
N TYR A 81 2.91 -5.27 -1.57
CA TYR A 81 3.67 -4.20 -2.20
C TYR A 81 5.12 -4.64 -2.49
N TRP A 82 5.38 -5.05 -3.73
CA TRP A 82 6.63 -5.65 -4.17
C TRP A 82 7.88 -4.77 -3.96
N ARG A 83 7.79 -3.44 -4.13
CA ARG A 83 8.93 -2.54 -3.91
C ARG A 83 9.39 -2.49 -2.46
N ALA A 84 8.47 -2.64 -1.50
CA ALA A 84 8.86 -2.79 -0.10
C ALA A 84 9.65 -4.09 0.07
N ARG A 85 9.15 -5.22 -0.47
CA ARG A 85 9.84 -6.50 -0.44
C ARG A 85 11.25 -6.41 -1.00
N GLU A 86 11.40 -5.90 -2.23
CA GLU A 86 12.72 -5.72 -2.87
C GLU A 86 13.66 -4.85 -2.02
N SER A 87 13.14 -3.78 -1.41
CA SER A 87 13.93 -2.91 -0.54
C SER A 87 14.47 -3.64 0.68
N PHE A 88 13.73 -4.58 1.26
CA PHE A 88 14.17 -5.40 2.38
C PHE A 88 15.14 -6.48 1.94
N GLU A 89 14.82 -7.25 0.89
CA GLU A 89 15.68 -8.31 0.33
C GLU A 89 17.05 -7.75 -0.11
N GLY A 90 17.05 -6.59 -0.78
CA GLY A 90 18.27 -5.90 -1.21
C GLY A 90 19.17 -5.44 -0.07
N MET A 91 18.66 -5.41 1.17
CA MET A 91 19.42 -5.09 2.38
C MET A 91 19.66 -6.31 3.28
N GLY A 92 19.48 -7.52 2.76
CA GLY A 92 19.82 -8.77 3.43
C GLY A 92 18.77 -9.26 4.43
N PHE A 93 17.51 -8.81 4.31
CA PHE A 93 16.42 -9.43 5.06
C PHE A 93 15.99 -10.75 4.40
N ARG A 94 15.74 -11.76 5.22
CA ARG A 94 15.00 -12.94 4.81
C ARG A 94 13.50 -12.64 4.88
N VAL A 95 12.86 -12.52 3.72
CA VAL A 95 11.44 -12.19 3.62
C VAL A 95 10.60 -13.46 3.55
N SER A 96 9.58 -13.56 4.40
CA SER A 96 8.54 -14.58 4.35
C SER A 96 7.17 -13.96 4.13
N ASP A 97 6.25 -14.74 3.53
CA ASP A 97 4.93 -14.28 3.16
C ASP A 97 3.83 -15.13 3.80
N VAL A 98 2.72 -14.48 4.14
CA VAL A 98 1.42 -15.13 4.32
C VAL A 98 0.69 -15.03 2.98
N SER A 99 0.54 -16.16 2.28
CA SER A 99 -0.20 -16.20 1.01
C SER A 99 -1.69 -16.03 1.26
N ILE A 100 -2.31 -15.03 0.63
CA ILE A 100 -3.75 -14.75 0.80
C ILE A 100 -4.59 -15.18 -0.41
N GLU A 101 -3.98 -15.69 -1.49
CA GLU A 101 -4.71 -16.14 -2.69
C GLU A 101 -5.67 -17.27 -2.36
N ALA A 102 -5.22 -18.30 -1.65
CA ALA A 102 -6.02 -19.45 -1.25
C ALA A 102 -7.23 -19.08 -0.35
N ASN A 103 -7.14 -17.93 0.33
CA ASN A 103 -8.22 -17.37 1.16
C ASN A 103 -9.13 -16.39 0.41
N GLY A 104 -9.13 -16.43 -0.93
CA GLY A 104 -9.86 -15.45 -1.75
C GLY A 104 -9.35 -14.02 -1.56
N PHE A 105 -8.04 -13.87 -1.36
CA PHE A 105 -7.34 -12.61 -1.11
C PHE A 105 -7.74 -11.91 0.20
N THR A 106 -8.38 -12.62 1.11
CA THR A 106 -8.76 -12.11 2.43
C THR A 106 -7.59 -12.23 3.40
N ILE A 107 -7.25 -11.12 4.07
CA ILE A 107 -6.24 -11.09 5.13
C ILE A 107 -6.92 -11.50 6.44
N ARG A 108 -6.38 -12.52 7.09
CA ARG A 108 -6.83 -12.99 8.41
C ARG A 108 -5.80 -12.62 9.46
N GLU A 109 -6.17 -11.77 10.39
CA GLU A 109 -5.29 -11.28 11.47
C GLU A 109 -4.73 -12.43 12.32
N THR A 110 -5.55 -13.46 12.58
CA THR A 110 -5.15 -14.65 13.35
C THR A 110 -4.04 -15.44 12.66
N GLU A 111 -4.06 -15.53 11.34
CA GLU A 111 -3.02 -16.20 10.55
C GLU A 111 -1.71 -15.41 10.59
N ILE A 112 -1.77 -14.09 10.43
CA ILE A 112 -0.60 -13.22 10.55
C ILE A 112 -0.01 -13.35 11.96
N ILE A 113 -0.82 -13.25 13.01
CA ILE A 113 -0.37 -13.37 14.41
C ILE A 113 0.28 -14.73 14.67
N SER A 114 -0.31 -15.81 14.15
CA SER A 114 0.25 -17.17 14.27
C SER A 114 1.64 -17.25 13.62
N ARG A 115 1.79 -16.68 12.41
CA ARG A 115 3.07 -16.65 11.69
C ARG A 115 4.11 -15.78 12.40
N ILE A 116 3.71 -14.63 12.95
CA ILE A 116 4.60 -13.78 13.76
C ILE A 116 5.15 -14.57 14.96
N ARG A 117 4.30 -15.32 15.67
CA ARG A 117 4.71 -16.11 16.83
C ARG A 117 5.60 -17.29 16.47
N ALA A 118 5.33 -17.93 15.33
CA ALA A 118 6.10 -19.10 14.88
C ALA A 118 7.47 -18.73 14.29
N GLU A 119 7.57 -17.62 13.55
CA GLU A 119 8.79 -17.24 12.85
C GLU A 119 9.64 -16.22 13.60
N GLU A 120 9.03 -15.51 14.56
CA GLU A 120 9.64 -14.42 15.32
C GLU A 120 10.39 -13.40 14.42
N PRO A 121 9.69 -12.79 13.43
CA PRO A 121 10.34 -11.82 12.56
C PRO A 121 10.71 -10.54 13.34
N GLU A 122 11.83 -9.91 12.96
CA GLU A 122 12.21 -8.60 13.47
C GLU A 122 11.26 -7.51 12.98
N LEU A 123 10.68 -7.69 11.79
CA LEU A 123 9.77 -6.72 11.17
C LEU A 123 8.56 -7.41 10.54
N VAL A 124 7.39 -6.80 10.71
CA VAL A 124 6.18 -7.09 9.92
C VAL A 124 5.82 -5.83 9.14
N TYR A 125 5.71 -5.95 7.82
CA TYR A 125 5.26 -4.88 6.94
C TYR A 125 3.92 -5.22 6.32
N LEU A 126 2.93 -4.35 6.48
CA LEU A 126 1.58 -4.55 5.95
C LEU A 126 1.03 -3.24 5.37
N SER A 127 0.60 -3.25 4.11
CA SER A 127 -0.13 -2.13 3.51
C SER A 127 -1.63 -2.24 3.80
N LEU A 128 -2.26 -1.11 4.11
CA LEU A 128 -3.68 -1.02 4.46
C LEU A 128 -4.32 0.22 3.83
N PRO A 129 -5.16 0.06 2.82
CA PRO A 129 -5.55 -1.20 2.14
C PRO A 129 -4.36 -1.93 1.52
N ASN A 130 -4.48 -3.26 1.38
CA ASN A 130 -3.42 -4.05 0.76
C ASN A 130 -3.26 -3.71 -0.73
N ASN A 131 -2.03 -3.56 -1.17
CA ASN A 131 -1.67 -3.39 -2.58
C ASN A 131 -1.20 -4.76 -3.14
N PRO A 132 -1.89 -5.38 -4.12
CA PRO A 132 -2.86 -4.77 -5.05
C PRO A 132 -4.34 -5.08 -4.76
N THR A 133 -4.68 -5.85 -3.74
CA THR A 133 -6.00 -6.50 -3.60
C THR A 133 -7.09 -5.60 -3.03
N GLY A 134 -6.73 -4.49 -2.40
CA GLY A 134 -7.67 -3.66 -1.63
C GLY A 134 -8.14 -4.31 -0.32
N ALA A 135 -7.58 -5.48 0.06
CA ALA A 135 -7.98 -6.16 1.29
C ALA A 135 -7.76 -5.28 2.53
N LEU A 136 -8.75 -5.29 3.40
CA LEU A 136 -8.72 -4.64 4.71
C LEU A 136 -8.56 -5.67 5.83
N PHE A 137 -7.92 -5.25 6.91
CA PHE A 137 -7.76 -6.01 8.14
C PHE A 137 -7.77 -5.05 9.33
N ASN A 138 -7.85 -5.60 10.56
CA ASN A 138 -7.77 -4.81 11.78
C ASN A 138 -6.32 -4.77 12.30
N PRO A 139 -5.58 -3.68 12.13
CA PRO A 139 -4.19 -3.60 12.57
C PRO A 139 -4.05 -3.62 14.10
N GLU A 140 -5.05 -3.14 14.86
CA GLU A 140 -5.03 -3.17 16.31
C GLU A 140 -4.95 -4.61 16.87
N ASP A 141 -5.62 -5.57 16.22
CA ASP A 141 -5.57 -6.97 16.63
C ASP A 141 -4.18 -7.56 16.39
N ILE A 142 -3.53 -7.19 15.28
CA ILE A 142 -2.15 -7.59 14.99
C ILE A 142 -1.20 -7.00 16.03
N VAL A 143 -1.35 -5.70 16.36
CA VAL A 143 -0.51 -5.08 17.39
C VAL A 143 -0.67 -5.78 18.74
N LYS A 144 -1.91 -6.07 19.17
CA LYS A 144 -2.18 -6.78 20.44
C LYS A 144 -1.66 -8.21 20.44
N GLY A 145 -1.72 -8.89 19.29
CA GLY A 145 -1.33 -10.31 19.16
C GLY A 145 0.16 -10.56 18.95
N ALA A 146 0.90 -9.55 18.45
CA ALA A 146 2.33 -9.65 18.17
C ALA A 146 3.19 -9.43 19.43
N PRO A 147 4.33 -10.12 19.58
CA PRO A 147 5.30 -9.84 20.65
C PRO A 147 5.81 -8.39 20.62
N GLU A 148 6.09 -7.80 21.79
CA GLU A 148 6.56 -6.41 21.87
C GLU A 148 7.90 -6.17 21.17
N LYS A 149 8.74 -7.20 21.08
CA LYS A 149 10.02 -7.13 20.37
C LYS A 149 9.89 -7.00 18.85
N THR A 150 8.74 -7.36 18.29
CA THR A 150 8.49 -7.32 16.84
C THR A 150 8.17 -5.91 16.39
N THR A 151 8.89 -5.40 15.42
CA THR A 151 8.60 -4.13 14.76
C THR A 151 7.39 -4.28 13.82
N LEU A 152 6.41 -3.40 13.94
CA LEU A 152 5.21 -3.38 13.11
C LEU A 152 5.18 -2.09 12.29
N LEU A 153 5.15 -2.20 10.97
CA LEU A 153 5.05 -1.07 10.05
C LEU A 153 3.78 -1.20 9.20
N PHE A 154 2.85 -0.29 9.42
CA PHE A 154 1.61 -0.17 8.65
C PHE A 154 1.74 0.94 7.62
N ASP A 155 1.55 0.62 6.34
CA ASP A 155 1.56 1.58 5.23
C ASP A 155 0.12 1.95 4.87
N VAL A 156 -0.26 3.20 5.18
CA VAL A 156 -1.62 3.74 4.96
C VAL A 156 -1.65 4.73 3.78
N THR A 157 -0.77 4.56 2.82
CA THR A 157 -0.61 5.49 1.69
C THR A 157 -1.80 5.51 0.73
N LEU A 158 -2.52 4.38 0.61
CA LEU A 158 -3.60 4.26 -0.37
C LEU A 158 -4.92 4.82 0.19
N PRO A 159 -5.49 5.88 -0.41
CA PRO A 159 -6.79 6.40 0.01
C PRO A 159 -7.92 5.44 -0.38
N SER A 160 -8.97 5.43 0.43
CA SER A 160 -10.24 4.77 0.13
C SER A 160 -11.37 5.42 0.92
N ARG A 161 -12.62 5.13 0.56
CA ARG A 161 -13.78 5.57 1.33
C ARG A 161 -14.06 4.68 2.54
N GLU A 162 -13.73 3.42 2.43
CA GLU A 162 -13.97 2.42 3.48
C GLU A 162 -12.99 2.51 4.64
N LEU A 163 -11.85 3.17 4.42
CA LEU A 163 -10.81 3.36 5.41
C LEU A 163 -10.40 4.83 5.51
N ASP A 164 -10.74 5.48 6.61
CA ASP A 164 -10.13 6.76 6.98
C ASP A 164 -8.73 6.51 7.55
N SER A 165 -7.71 6.64 6.71
CA SER A 165 -6.32 6.45 7.09
C SER A 165 -5.84 7.45 8.16
N ARG A 166 -6.48 8.63 8.25
CA ARG A 166 -6.18 9.64 9.28
C ARG A 166 -6.71 9.19 10.63
N ALA A 167 -8.00 8.81 10.68
CA ALA A 167 -8.61 8.28 11.90
C ALA A 167 -7.89 6.99 12.36
N LEU A 168 -7.50 6.12 11.42
CA LEU A 168 -6.70 4.93 11.74
C LEU A 168 -5.35 5.28 12.36
N SER A 169 -4.62 6.24 11.76
CA SER A 169 -3.31 6.69 12.29
C SER A 169 -3.45 7.23 13.71
N THR A 170 -4.48 8.05 13.96
CA THR A 170 -4.78 8.59 15.30
C THR A 170 -5.10 7.49 16.30
N ARG A 171 -5.92 6.51 15.91
CA ARG A 171 -6.28 5.37 16.78
C ARG A 171 -5.06 4.52 17.13
N LEU A 172 -4.24 4.15 16.13
CA LEU A 172 -3.01 3.38 16.37
C LEU A 172 -2.04 4.12 17.28
N TYR A 173 -1.84 5.42 17.04
CA TYR A 173 -1.00 6.25 17.88
C TYR A 173 -1.51 6.28 19.32
N SER A 174 -2.80 6.58 19.51
CA SER A 174 -3.38 6.73 20.86
C SER A 174 -3.45 5.41 21.63
N ALA A 175 -3.80 4.30 20.94
CA ALA A 175 -3.97 3.00 21.56
C ALA A 175 -2.64 2.34 21.96
N PHE A 176 -1.55 2.67 21.27
CA PHE A 176 -0.26 1.98 21.44
C PHE A 176 0.90 2.92 21.77
N ARG A 177 0.61 4.07 22.36
CA ARG A 177 1.59 5.10 22.72
C ARG A 177 2.72 4.59 23.62
N GLU A 178 2.41 3.66 24.52
CA GLU A 178 3.39 3.04 25.41
C GLU A 178 4.18 1.89 24.76
N ARG A 179 3.72 1.40 23.59
CA ARG A 179 4.33 0.29 22.89
C ARG A 179 5.40 0.78 21.92
N LYS A 180 6.63 0.30 22.11
CA LYS A 180 7.72 0.51 21.15
C LYS A 180 7.50 -0.28 19.86
N ASN A 181 8.22 0.10 18.81
CA ASN A 181 8.27 -0.59 17.53
C ASN A 181 6.92 -0.65 16.77
N VAL A 182 6.01 0.32 16.96
CA VAL A 182 4.79 0.48 16.15
C VAL A 182 4.86 1.75 15.34
N PHE A 183 4.81 1.59 14.00
CA PHE A 183 5.00 2.66 13.04
C PHE A 183 3.86 2.71 12.02
N VAL A 184 3.47 3.93 11.63
CA VAL A 184 2.50 4.16 10.56
C VAL A 184 3.15 5.06 9.51
N ALA A 185 3.28 4.55 8.28
CA ALA A 185 3.81 5.28 7.14
C ALA A 185 2.69 5.76 6.23
N GLY A 186 2.82 6.96 5.69
CA GLY A 186 1.88 7.51 4.72
C GLY A 186 2.52 8.56 3.82
N SER A 187 1.77 9.01 2.82
CA SER A 187 2.20 10.09 1.93
C SER A 187 1.02 10.80 1.28
N THR A 188 1.27 11.99 0.73
CA THR A 188 0.30 12.72 -0.11
C THR A 188 0.29 12.20 -1.55
N SER A 189 1.22 11.32 -1.91
CA SER A 189 1.48 10.90 -3.30
C SER A 189 0.26 10.38 -4.03
N LYS A 190 -0.56 9.54 -3.37
CA LYS A 190 -1.73 8.90 -3.97
C LYS A 190 -3.03 9.59 -3.62
N SER A 191 -3.15 10.13 -2.41
CA SER A 191 -4.37 10.81 -1.95
C SER A 191 -4.59 12.18 -2.60
N HIS A 192 -3.51 12.92 -2.89
CA HIS A 192 -3.58 14.31 -3.37
C HIS A 192 -2.87 14.52 -4.71
N ASN A 193 -2.58 13.44 -5.43
CA ASN A 193 -1.93 13.52 -6.74
C ASN A 193 -0.60 14.30 -6.72
N THR A 194 0.24 14.03 -5.73
CA THR A 194 1.52 14.72 -5.52
C THR A 194 2.71 13.76 -5.51
N ALA A 195 2.65 12.70 -6.31
CA ALA A 195 3.66 11.63 -6.32
C ALA A 195 5.08 12.16 -6.60
N GLU A 196 5.21 13.17 -7.45
CA GLU A 196 6.48 13.80 -7.81
C GLU A 196 7.11 14.63 -6.68
N LEU A 197 6.31 15.15 -5.74
CA LEU A 197 6.81 15.94 -4.62
C LEU A 197 7.60 15.11 -3.62
N ARG A 198 7.44 13.80 -3.61
CA ARG A 198 8.13 12.88 -2.69
C ARG A 198 7.95 13.27 -1.23
N VAL A 199 6.72 13.66 -0.83
CA VAL A 199 6.40 14.00 0.55
C VAL A 199 5.58 12.89 1.18
N GLY A 200 6.09 12.35 2.27
CA GLY A 200 5.46 11.39 3.12
C GLY A 200 5.80 11.65 4.59
N TRP A 201 5.40 10.74 5.43
CA TRP A 201 5.64 10.79 6.86
C TRP A 201 5.75 9.41 7.47
N LEU A 202 6.40 9.37 8.62
CA LEU A 202 6.39 8.26 9.54
C LEU A 202 5.84 8.76 10.88
N ILE A 203 4.85 8.07 11.41
CA ILE A 203 4.32 8.28 12.75
C ILE A 203 4.87 7.16 13.62
N CYS A 204 5.49 7.53 14.73
CA CYS A 204 5.95 6.60 15.76
C CYS A 204 4.92 6.60 16.90
N ALA A 205 4.39 5.44 17.26
CA ALA A 205 3.45 5.35 18.38
C ALA A 205 4.14 5.71 19.71
N ASN A 206 5.43 5.42 19.84
CA ASN A 206 6.24 5.68 21.01
C ASN A 206 7.27 6.79 20.77
N SER A 207 7.41 7.73 21.73
CA SER A 207 8.29 8.89 21.59
C SER A 207 9.79 8.56 21.65
N ASP A 208 10.18 7.43 22.28
CA ASP A 208 11.58 6.98 22.25
C ASP A 208 11.98 6.52 20.85
N ASP A 209 11.08 5.79 20.16
CA ASP A 209 11.27 5.37 18.78
C ASP A 209 11.38 6.59 17.85
N SER A 210 10.52 7.61 18.08
CA SER A 210 10.55 8.86 17.32
C SER A 210 11.91 9.56 17.49
N ARG A 211 12.42 9.66 18.71
CA ARG A 211 13.72 10.27 19.01
C ARG A 211 14.87 9.52 18.34
N ALA A 212 14.85 8.18 18.42
CA ALA A 212 15.87 7.34 17.79
C ALA A 212 15.89 7.51 16.26
N LEU A 213 14.70 7.43 15.61
CA LEU A 213 14.57 7.56 14.17
C LEU A 213 14.91 8.96 13.65
N ARG A 214 14.56 10.04 14.38
CA ARG A 214 14.98 11.40 14.01
C ARG A 214 16.50 11.57 14.04
N HIS A 215 17.16 10.94 15.00
CA HIS A 215 18.62 10.96 15.10
C HIS A 215 19.29 10.14 13.96
N GLU A 216 18.66 9.03 13.56
CA GLU A 216 19.17 8.12 12.53
C GLU A 216 18.84 8.60 11.11
N ASN A 217 17.69 9.22 10.91
CA ASN A 217 17.22 9.68 9.60
C ASN A 217 17.84 11.04 9.26
N ARG A 218 18.76 11.02 8.32
CA ARG A 218 19.39 12.22 7.77
C ARG A 218 18.74 12.70 6.47
N ASN A 219 17.73 12.01 5.98
CA ASN A 219 17.01 12.38 4.77
C ASN A 219 16.08 13.55 5.04
N VAL A 220 16.23 14.62 4.30
CA VAL A 220 15.40 15.82 4.39
C VAL A 220 14.56 15.98 3.14
N VAL A 221 13.28 16.25 3.35
CA VAL A 221 12.36 16.56 2.25
C VAL A 221 12.59 18.00 1.79
N ALA A 222 12.58 18.23 0.47
CA ALA A 222 12.77 19.57 -0.08
C ALA A 222 11.73 20.57 0.44
N SER A 223 12.18 21.79 0.79
CA SER A 223 11.31 22.83 1.34
C SER A 223 10.12 23.17 0.45
N VAL A 224 10.30 23.24 -0.87
CA VAL A 224 9.25 23.52 -1.84
C VAL A 224 8.20 22.39 -1.85
N ALA A 225 8.63 21.15 -1.74
CA ALA A 225 7.75 20.01 -1.67
C ALA A 225 6.92 20.02 -0.39
N ILE A 226 7.53 20.35 0.75
CA ILE A 226 6.82 20.51 2.03
C ILE A 226 5.78 21.62 1.97
N GLN A 227 6.11 22.79 1.40
CA GLN A 227 5.13 23.87 1.26
C GLN A 227 3.91 23.42 0.47
N ARG A 228 4.10 22.70 -0.63
CA ARG A 228 2.99 22.15 -1.43
C ARG A 228 2.18 21.09 -0.67
N ALA A 229 2.84 20.24 0.09
CA ALA A 229 2.15 19.23 0.90
C ALA A 229 1.33 19.90 2.03
N LEU A 230 1.83 20.97 2.64
CA LEU A 230 1.12 21.75 3.66
C LEU A 230 -0.23 22.27 3.14
N ASP A 231 -0.29 22.70 1.87
CA ASP A 231 -1.52 23.17 1.24
C ASP A 231 -2.59 22.05 1.10
N GLN A 232 -2.18 20.79 1.21
CA GLN A 232 -3.06 19.61 1.09
C GLN A 232 -3.48 19.03 2.45
N ILE A 233 -2.71 19.29 3.51
CA ILE A 233 -3.02 18.77 4.86
C ILE A 233 -4.40 19.27 5.31
N GLY A 234 -5.26 18.33 5.68
CA GLY A 234 -6.63 18.62 6.12
C GLY A 234 -7.68 18.66 5.01
N LYS A 235 -7.29 18.67 3.75
CA LYS A 235 -8.24 18.54 2.62
C LYS A 235 -8.68 17.10 2.42
N ALA A 236 -9.86 16.92 1.82
CA ALA A 236 -10.31 15.62 1.37
C ALA A 236 -9.37 15.08 0.27
N PRO A 237 -9.13 13.76 0.23
CA PRO A 237 -8.31 13.17 -0.83
C PRO A 237 -8.95 13.38 -2.20
N ALA A 238 -8.28 14.10 -3.09
CA ALA A 238 -8.74 14.37 -4.46
C ALA A 238 -8.90 13.08 -5.30
N ALA A 239 -8.19 12.02 -4.93
CA ALA A 239 -8.23 10.73 -5.61
C ALA A 239 -9.58 9.99 -5.47
N LEU A 240 -10.40 10.28 -4.46
CA LEU A 240 -11.60 9.49 -4.17
C LEU A 240 -12.64 9.53 -5.28
N GLU A 241 -12.84 10.68 -5.93
CA GLU A 241 -13.78 10.78 -7.06
C GLU A 241 -13.33 9.94 -8.26
N MET A 242 -12.03 9.96 -8.58
CA MET A 242 -11.47 9.14 -9.67
C MET A 242 -11.59 7.66 -9.39
N ILE A 243 -11.36 7.26 -8.14
CA ILE A 243 -11.54 5.87 -7.69
C ILE A 243 -13.00 5.43 -7.88
N ASP A 244 -13.96 6.24 -7.42
CA ASP A 244 -15.41 5.93 -7.55
C ASP A 244 -15.82 5.78 -9.02
N MET A 245 -15.40 6.71 -9.89
CA MET A 245 -15.66 6.64 -11.33
C MET A 245 -15.06 5.37 -11.95
N SER A 246 -13.82 5.05 -11.63
CA SER A 246 -13.13 3.86 -12.14
C SER A 246 -13.78 2.57 -11.70
N PHE A 247 -14.18 2.47 -10.43
CA PHE A 247 -14.90 1.30 -9.93
C PHE A 247 -16.29 1.17 -10.53
N THR A 248 -16.95 2.27 -10.87
CA THR A 248 -18.23 2.25 -11.61
C THR A 248 -18.05 1.64 -12.99
N LEU A 249 -17.03 2.07 -13.75
CA LEU A 249 -16.70 1.53 -15.06
C LEU A 249 -16.35 0.03 -14.99
N LEU A 250 -15.53 -0.36 -14.00
CA LEU A 250 -15.15 -1.76 -13.81
C LEU A 250 -16.35 -2.64 -13.50
N LYS A 251 -17.23 -2.23 -12.57
CA LYS A 251 -18.44 -2.97 -12.20
C LYS A 251 -19.39 -3.15 -13.39
N GLU A 252 -19.52 -2.11 -14.21
CA GLU A 252 -20.35 -2.19 -15.41
C GLU A 252 -19.72 -3.12 -16.46
N GLY A 253 -18.42 -2.99 -16.71
CA GLY A 253 -17.71 -3.84 -17.67
C GLY A 253 -17.65 -5.31 -17.26
N GLU A 254 -17.54 -5.60 -15.97
CA GLU A 254 -17.54 -6.96 -15.42
C GLU A 254 -18.82 -7.75 -15.74
N LYS A 255 -19.97 -7.08 -15.91
CA LYS A 255 -21.24 -7.72 -16.27
C LYS A 255 -21.17 -8.50 -17.59
N GLN A 256 -20.22 -8.18 -18.47
CA GLN A 256 -20.00 -8.93 -19.71
C GLN A 256 -19.21 -10.23 -19.51
N GLY A 257 -18.74 -10.52 -18.31
CA GLY A 257 -18.13 -11.81 -17.95
C GLY A 257 -16.74 -12.09 -18.51
N LYS A 258 -16.03 -11.08 -19.05
CA LYS A 258 -14.70 -11.25 -19.63
C LYS A 258 -13.58 -11.11 -18.60
N PHE A 259 -13.86 -10.48 -17.51
CA PHE A 259 -12.98 -10.37 -16.34
C PHE A 259 -13.83 -10.35 -15.05
N ALA A 260 -13.19 -10.52 -13.92
CA ALA A 260 -13.80 -10.41 -12.61
C ALA A 260 -12.92 -9.56 -11.68
N ILE A 261 -13.56 -8.65 -10.95
CA ILE A 261 -12.89 -7.90 -9.89
C ILE A 261 -12.65 -8.85 -8.72
N ILE A 262 -11.42 -8.91 -8.21
CA ILE A 262 -11.11 -9.65 -6.99
C ILE A 262 -11.70 -8.91 -5.80
N ARG A 263 -12.51 -9.64 -5.00
CA ARG A 263 -13.23 -9.08 -3.85
C ARG A 263 -12.89 -9.84 -2.57
N PRO A 264 -11.86 -9.43 -1.81
CA PRO A 264 -11.65 -9.91 -0.45
C PRO A 264 -12.91 -9.73 0.41
N GLN A 265 -13.05 -10.50 1.49
CA GLN A 265 -14.20 -10.41 2.41
C GLN A 265 -14.40 -8.98 2.96
N LYS A 266 -13.30 -8.29 3.26
CA LYS A 266 -13.29 -6.86 3.58
C LYS A 266 -12.43 -6.17 2.54
N MET A 267 -13.03 -5.35 1.69
CA MET A 267 -12.37 -4.70 0.57
C MET A 267 -12.57 -3.20 0.61
N ALA A 268 -11.50 -2.47 0.37
CA ALA A 268 -11.53 -1.05 0.05
C ALA A 268 -11.48 -0.83 -1.46
N GLN A 269 -12.32 0.07 -1.96
CA GLN A 269 -12.14 0.66 -3.28
C GLN A 269 -11.02 1.69 -3.16
N SER A 270 -9.88 1.39 -3.77
CA SER A 270 -8.65 2.16 -3.59
C SER A 270 -7.95 2.39 -4.93
N VAL A 271 -6.77 3.02 -4.88
CA VAL A 271 -5.94 3.36 -6.05
C VAL A 271 -5.61 2.17 -6.93
N TYR A 272 -5.54 0.99 -6.35
CA TYR A 272 -5.27 -0.23 -7.08
C TYR A 272 -6.40 -1.22 -6.89
N VAL A 273 -6.67 -1.96 -7.96
CA VAL A 273 -7.63 -3.06 -7.97
C VAL A 273 -7.01 -4.24 -8.70
N LEU A 274 -7.18 -5.42 -8.13
CA LEU A 274 -6.80 -6.67 -8.77
C LEU A 274 -8.02 -7.23 -9.53
N VAL A 275 -7.83 -7.56 -10.79
CA VAL A 275 -8.85 -8.22 -11.62
C VAL A 275 -8.32 -9.54 -12.12
N ARG A 276 -9.19 -10.53 -12.27
CA ARG A 276 -8.89 -11.80 -12.94
C ARG A 276 -9.37 -11.73 -14.37
N VAL A 277 -8.46 -11.93 -15.32
CA VAL A 277 -8.73 -11.93 -16.76
C VAL A 277 -8.32 -13.25 -17.38
N ARG A 278 -8.65 -13.42 -18.66
CA ARG A 278 -8.14 -14.52 -19.46
C ARG A 278 -6.68 -14.26 -19.83
N THR A 279 -5.87 -15.29 -19.89
CA THR A 279 -4.44 -15.17 -20.24
C THR A 279 -4.21 -14.68 -21.67
N ASP A 280 -5.18 -14.83 -22.55
CA ASP A 280 -5.12 -14.41 -23.97
C ASP A 280 -5.38 -12.91 -24.20
N VAL A 281 -5.69 -12.12 -23.16
CA VAL A 281 -5.90 -10.66 -23.32
C VAL A 281 -4.59 -9.87 -23.50
N LYS A 282 -3.43 -10.47 -23.28
CA LYS A 282 -2.12 -9.79 -23.50
C LYS A 282 -1.99 -9.18 -24.90
N PRO A 283 -2.29 -9.91 -26.00
CA PRO A 283 -2.15 -9.34 -27.34
C PRO A 283 -3.05 -8.13 -27.57
N ILE A 284 -4.31 -8.18 -27.15
CA ILE A 284 -5.25 -7.06 -27.36
C ILE A 284 -4.87 -5.83 -26.54
N LEU A 285 -4.39 -6.02 -25.30
CA LEU A 285 -3.92 -4.90 -24.49
C LEU A 285 -2.68 -4.25 -25.10
N ALA A 286 -1.74 -5.05 -25.61
CA ALA A 286 -0.56 -4.56 -26.30
C ALA A 286 -0.91 -3.81 -27.60
N GLU A 287 -1.82 -4.37 -28.43
CA GLU A 287 -2.32 -3.73 -29.66
C GLU A 287 -2.95 -2.36 -29.39
N LYS A 288 -3.73 -2.26 -28.30
CA LYS A 288 -4.36 -1.02 -27.89
C LYS A 288 -3.43 -0.06 -27.12
N GLY A 289 -2.16 -0.45 -26.91
CA GLY A 289 -1.19 0.36 -26.17
C GLY A 289 -1.52 0.49 -24.68
N ILE A 290 -2.27 -0.47 -24.12
CA ILE A 290 -2.68 -0.47 -22.70
C ILE A 290 -1.62 -1.21 -21.89
N SER A 291 -0.89 -0.46 -21.06
CA SER A 291 0.10 -1.01 -20.13
C SER A 291 -0.54 -1.33 -18.78
N VAL A 292 -0.33 -2.55 -18.30
CA VAL A 292 -0.83 -3.05 -17.01
C VAL A 292 0.29 -3.77 -16.26
N MET A 293 0.11 -3.97 -14.95
CA MET A 293 1.00 -4.83 -14.19
C MET A 293 0.40 -6.23 -14.07
N TRP A 294 1.16 -7.23 -14.51
CA TRP A 294 0.74 -8.63 -14.52
C TRP A 294 0.90 -9.29 -13.16
N GLY A 295 0.11 -10.32 -12.91
CA GLY A 295 0.15 -11.08 -11.66
C GLY A 295 1.51 -11.64 -11.33
N SER A 296 2.30 -12.06 -12.34
CA SER A 296 3.67 -12.55 -12.15
C SER A 296 4.59 -11.58 -11.41
N GLU A 297 4.35 -10.27 -11.52
CA GLU A 297 5.08 -9.25 -10.76
C GLU A 297 4.75 -9.25 -9.26
N TYR A 298 3.71 -9.97 -8.85
CA TYR A 298 3.25 -10.10 -7.47
C TYR A 298 3.28 -11.54 -6.95
N GLY A 299 3.90 -12.45 -7.70
CA GLY A 299 3.93 -13.87 -7.38
C GLY A 299 2.62 -14.62 -7.68
N LEU A 300 1.73 -14.01 -8.47
CA LEU A 300 0.49 -14.62 -8.97
C LEU A 300 0.64 -15.09 -10.41
N SER A 301 -0.35 -15.83 -10.93
CA SER A 301 -0.41 -16.13 -12.36
C SER A 301 -0.77 -14.89 -13.18
N ASP A 302 -0.44 -14.90 -14.50
CA ASP A 302 -0.82 -13.84 -15.43
C ASP A 302 -2.32 -13.80 -15.77
N ALA A 303 -3.12 -14.66 -15.14
CA ALA A 303 -4.57 -14.51 -15.12
C ALA A 303 -5.02 -13.29 -14.27
N TYR A 304 -4.13 -12.75 -13.46
CA TYR A 304 -4.38 -11.56 -12.65
C TYR A 304 -3.70 -10.32 -13.24
N ILE A 305 -4.38 -9.20 -13.14
CA ILE A 305 -3.87 -7.89 -13.56
C ILE A 305 -4.17 -6.87 -12.45
N ARG A 306 -3.16 -6.07 -12.10
CA ARG A 306 -3.38 -4.87 -11.30
C ARG A 306 -3.67 -3.68 -12.20
N LEU A 307 -4.78 -3.02 -11.96
CA LEU A 307 -5.16 -1.76 -12.59
C LEU A 307 -5.00 -0.60 -11.60
N GLU A 308 -4.65 0.58 -12.11
CA GLU A 308 -4.67 1.84 -11.36
C GLU A 308 -5.96 2.60 -11.64
N THR A 309 -6.65 3.03 -10.58
CA THR A 309 -8.00 3.62 -10.65
C THR A 309 -8.01 5.15 -10.67
N LEU A 310 -6.84 5.79 -10.66
CA LEU A 310 -6.73 7.26 -10.64
C LEU A 310 -6.97 7.93 -12.00
N GLU A 311 -7.07 7.14 -13.07
CA GLU A 311 -7.35 7.61 -14.42
C GLU A 311 -8.53 6.83 -15.01
N PRO A 312 -9.79 7.29 -14.83
CA PRO A 312 -10.97 6.58 -15.32
C PRO A 312 -10.96 6.30 -16.83
N SER A 313 -10.32 7.16 -17.64
CA SER A 313 -10.18 6.93 -19.07
C SER A 313 -9.36 5.69 -19.41
N HIS A 314 -8.33 5.37 -18.62
CA HIS A 314 -7.54 4.16 -18.79
C HIS A 314 -8.34 2.92 -18.40
N ILE A 315 -9.17 3.02 -17.36
CA ILE A 315 -10.11 1.94 -16.99
C ILE A 315 -11.14 1.71 -18.09
N GLY A 316 -11.71 2.78 -18.67
CA GLY A 316 -12.63 2.68 -19.81
C GLY A 316 -11.99 1.96 -21.00
N ALA A 317 -10.77 2.35 -21.37
CA ALA A 317 -10.02 1.70 -22.46
C ALA A 317 -9.73 0.22 -22.18
N PHE A 318 -9.36 -0.13 -20.95
CA PHE A 318 -9.17 -1.53 -20.52
C PHE A 318 -10.47 -2.32 -20.66
N VAL A 319 -11.57 -1.82 -20.12
CA VAL A 319 -12.89 -2.47 -20.18
C VAL A 319 -13.33 -2.69 -21.62
N GLU A 320 -13.20 -1.69 -22.48
CA GLU A 320 -13.52 -1.78 -23.91
C GLU A 320 -12.67 -2.84 -24.61
N ALA A 321 -11.34 -2.80 -24.42
CA ALA A 321 -10.41 -3.73 -25.04
C ALA A 321 -10.71 -5.19 -24.64
N VAL A 322 -10.89 -5.46 -23.36
CA VAL A 322 -11.15 -6.81 -22.85
C VAL A 322 -12.51 -7.30 -23.31
N ASN A 323 -13.54 -6.44 -23.28
CA ASN A 323 -14.91 -6.84 -23.65
C ASN A 323 -15.11 -7.00 -25.17
N SER A 324 -14.34 -6.30 -26.00
CA SER A 324 -14.35 -6.48 -27.46
C SER A 324 -13.65 -7.75 -27.94
N TYR A 325 -12.86 -8.40 -27.08
CA TYR A 325 -12.11 -9.60 -27.46
C TYR A 325 -13.05 -10.80 -27.69
N PRO A 326 -12.92 -11.54 -28.82
CA PRO A 326 -13.82 -12.64 -29.13
C PRO A 326 -13.79 -13.74 -28.05
N SER A 327 -14.96 -14.25 -27.66
CA SER A 327 -15.04 -15.42 -26.78
C SER A 327 -14.64 -16.66 -27.58
N THR A 328 -13.46 -17.19 -27.34
CA THR A 328 -13.15 -18.55 -27.79
C THR A 328 -13.89 -19.53 -26.88
N SER A 329 -14.91 -20.18 -27.42
CA SER A 329 -15.88 -21.02 -26.71
C SER A 329 -15.30 -22.23 -25.96
N HIS A 330 -14.00 -22.48 -26.04
CA HIS A 330 -13.35 -23.66 -25.44
C HIS A 330 -12.68 -23.41 -24.08
N LEU A 331 -12.60 -22.18 -23.57
CA LEU A 331 -11.92 -21.88 -22.31
C LEU A 331 -12.84 -21.52 -21.13
N VAL A 332 -14.10 -21.22 -21.38
CA VAL A 332 -15.07 -20.81 -20.33
C VAL A 332 -15.33 -21.95 -19.33
N ASN A 333 -15.30 -23.20 -19.79
CA ASN A 333 -15.60 -24.37 -18.95
C ASN A 333 -14.48 -24.79 -17.97
N ARG A 334 -13.27 -24.21 -18.06
CA ARG A 334 -12.19 -24.50 -17.09
C ARG A 334 -12.17 -23.58 -15.88
N ILE A 335 -12.82 -22.43 -15.96
CA ILE A 335 -12.81 -21.45 -14.87
C ILE A 335 -13.77 -21.84 -13.72
N ASP A 336 -14.89 -22.48 -14.06
CA ASP A 336 -15.90 -22.88 -13.05
C ASP A 336 -15.57 -24.19 -12.31
N THR A 337 -14.71 -25.03 -12.88
CA THR A 337 -14.36 -26.34 -12.26
C THR A 337 -13.30 -26.22 -11.16
N ASP A 338 -12.45 -25.18 -11.17
CA ASP A 338 -11.42 -25.01 -10.13
C ASP A 338 -11.98 -24.47 -8.80
N ILE A 339 -13.13 -23.77 -8.85
CA ILE A 339 -13.77 -23.26 -7.60
C ILE A 339 -14.54 -24.38 -6.87
N SER A 340 -15.06 -25.38 -7.61
CA SER A 340 -15.77 -26.53 -7.00
C SER A 340 -14.81 -27.57 -6.40
N GLY A 341 -13.56 -27.66 -6.86
CA GLY A 341 -12.55 -28.60 -6.36
C GLY A 341 -12.05 -28.28 -4.95
N VAL A 342 -12.03 -26.99 -4.57
CA VAL A 342 -11.52 -26.56 -3.25
C VAL A 342 -12.52 -26.90 -2.12
N HIS A 343 -13.82 -26.99 -2.43
CA HIS A 343 -14.84 -27.36 -1.43
C HIS A 343 -14.87 -28.87 -1.12
N HIS A 344 -14.30 -29.74 -1.97
CA HIS A 344 -14.30 -31.19 -1.72
C HIS A 344 -13.10 -31.69 -0.90
N LEU A 345 -11.95 -30.99 -0.93
CA LEU A 345 -10.77 -31.38 -0.17
C LEU A 345 -10.87 -31.02 1.33
N ALA A 346 -11.71 -30.07 1.71
CA ALA A 346 -11.91 -29.70 3.12
C ALA A 346 -12.79 -30.70 3.89
N LYS A 347 -13.51 -31.60 3.20
CA LYS A 347 -14.38 -32.61 3.87
C LYS A 347 -13.73 -33.97 4.06
N SER A 348 -12.58 -34.25 3.47
CA SER A 348 -11.87 -35.54 3.61
C SER A 348 -10.77 -35.56 4.67
N ALA A 349 -10.51 -34.46 5.36
CA ALA A 349 -9.52 -34.36 6.44
C ALA A 349 -10.14 -34.45 7.85
N GLN A 350 -11.44 -34.81 7.96
CA GLN A 350 -12.14 -35.04 9.22
C GLN A 350 -12.76 -36.43 9.27
N LYS A 351 -11.99 -37.45 8.93
CA LYS A 351 -12.29 -38.83 9.34
C LYS A 351 -11.00 -39.55 9.80
#